data_e5ea394bacc5cf0445a16e77487c9a50
#
_entry.id   e5ea394bacc5cf0445a16e77487c9a50
#
_cell.length_a   1.000
_cell.length_b   1.000
_cell.length_c   1.000
_cell.angle_alpha   90.00
_cell.angle_beta   90.00
_cell.angle_gamma   90.00
#
_symmetry.space_group_name_H-M   'P 1'
#
loop_
_entity.id
_entity.type
_entity.pdbx_description
1 polymer ?
#
loop_
_entity_poly.entity_id
_entity_poly.type
_entity_poly.pdbx_seq_one_letter_code
_entity_poly.pdbx_strand_id
1 'polypeptide(L)'
;MAATNINRESIAARLRKHGIRPSYQRVEIAYVLFSRSEHLSADDVLRWLGADHGKACRATIYNVLKLFVKQKLVGEVEIEGKHFYDPNTSDHHHFYDVVTGRLTDFPANKVAIAKLPPLPLGVSIERVEVLIRVRSAH
;
A
#
# COMPACT_ATOMS: atom_id res chain seq x y z
N MET A 1 5.39 -15.75 15.74
CA MET A 1 6.18 -14.86 14.89
C MET A 1 6.38 -13.51 15.56
N ALA A 2 7.61 -13.10 15.65
CA ALA A 2 7.90 -11.83 16.29
C ALA A 2 7.36 -10.67 15.46
N ALA A 3 6.64 -9.78 16.09
CA ALA A 3 6.21 -8.57 15.44
C ALA A 3 7.44 -7.74 15.09
N THR A 4 7.51 -7.25 13.88
CA THR A 4 8.57 -6.33 13.50
C THR A 4 8.43 -5.08 14.33
N ASN A 5 9.50 -4.73 15.05
CA ASN A 5 9.48 -3.54 15.88
C ASN A 5 9.64 -2.32 15.00
N ILE A 6 8.51 -1.70 14.65
CA ILE A 6 8.49 -0.55 13.75
C ILE A 6 8.69 0.70 14.58
N ASN A 7 9.78 1.40 14.33
CA ASN A 7 10.06 2.70 14.93
C ASN A 7 10.61 3.63 13.86
N ARG A 8 10.76 4.90 14.21
CA ARG A 8 11.18 5.90 13.23
C ARG A 8 12.58 5.67 12.71
N GLU A 9 13.45 5.12 13.55
CA GLU A 9 14.81 4.81 13.12
C GLU A 9 14.84 3.69 12.08
N SER A 10 14.07 2.62 12.30
CA SER A 10 13.99 1.53 11.34
C SER A 10 13.32 1.97 10.04
N ILE A 11 12.35 2.88 10.12
CA ILE A 11 11.70 3.46 8.95
C ILE A 11 12.71 4.28 8.15
N ALA A 12 13.51 5.13 8.82
CA ALA A 12 14.51 5.94 8.15
C ALA A 12 15.52 5.07 7.41
N ALA A 13 15.96 3.97 8.04
CA ALA A 13 16.88 3.03 7.41
C ALA A 13 16.26 2.39 6.17
N ARG A 14 14.98 2.04 6.24
CA ARG A 14 14.26 1.46 5.11
C ARG A 14 14.13 2.45 3.95
N LEU A 15 13.87 3.70 4.25
CA LEU A 15 13.81 4.75 3.23
C LEU A 15 15.16 4.87 2.50
N ARG A 16 16.25 4.92 3.25
CA ARG A 16 17.60 4.99 2.65
C ARG A 16 17.88 3.79 1.76
N LYS A 17 17.46 2.61 2.18
CA LYS A 17 17.66 1.39 1.41
C LYS A 17 16.98 1.48 0.04
N HIS A 18 15.88 2.24 -0.05
CA HIS A 18 15.14 2.43 -1.30
C HIS A 18 15.54 3.73 -2.03
N GLY A 19 16.65 4.34 -1.63
CA GLY A 19 17.13 5.55 -2.28
C GLY A 19 16.31 6.79 -1.94
N ILE A 20 15.64 6.81 -0.80
CA ILE A 20 14.81 7.93 -0.38
C ILE A 20 15.46 8.58 0.84
N ARG A 21 15.73 9.88 0.73
CA ARG A 21 16.27 10.61 1.88
C ARG A 21 15.19 10.77 2.94
N PRO A 22 15.47 10.36 4.20
CA PRO A 22 14.46 10.43 5.26
C PRO A 22 14.35 11.87 5.78
N SER A 23 13.33 12.57 5.31
CA SER A 23 12.91 13.83 5.90
C SER A 23 11.87 13.53 6.99
N TYR A 24 11.57 14.52 7.81
CA TYR A 24 10.58 14.34 8.86
C TYR A 24 9.24 13.86 8.28
N GLN A 25 8.76 14.54 7.24
CA GLN A 25 7.46 14.18 6.64
C GLN A 25 7.48 12.77 6.03
N ARG A 26 8.54 12.43 5.33
CA ARG A 26 8.64 11.11 4.71
C ARG A 26 8.66 10.00 5.75
N VAL A 27 9.38 10.21 6.85
CA VAL A 27 9.43 9.23 7.93
C VAL A 27 8.05 9.08 8.59
N GLU A 28 7.36 10.18 8.84
CA GLU A 28 6.05 10.13 9.48
C GLU A 28 5.00 9.45 8.59
N ILE A 29 5.00 9.75 7.30
CA ILE A 29 4.08 9.10 6.36
C ILE A 29 4.37 7.60 6.26
N ALA A 30 5.64 7.23 6.13
CA ALA A 30 6.02 5.82 6.07
C ALA A 30 5.66 5.09 7.38
N TYR A 31 5.86 5.76 8.51
CA TYR A 31 5.51 5.18 9.81
C TYR A 31 4.02 4.83 9.87
N VAL A 32 3.16 5.74 9.41
CA VAL A 32 1.72 5.48 9.37
C VAL A 32 1.43 4.26 8.50
N LEU A 33 2.01 4.20 7.32
CA LEU A 33 1.76 3.09 6.38
C LEU A 33 2.23 1.76 6.94
N PHE A 34 3.44 1.71 7.51
CA PHE A 34 4.04 0.46 7.94
C PHE A 34 3.52 -0.03 9.28
N SER A 35 2.86 0.82 10.05
CA SER A 35 2.31 0.41 11.35
C SER A 35 0.86 -0.05 11.28
N ARG A 36 0.25 -0.06 10.09
CA ARG A 36 -1.14 -0.50 9.90
C ARG A 36 -1.17 -1.81 9.12
N SER A 37 -2.13 -2.66 9.44
CA SER A 37 -2.32 -3.91 8.71
C SER A 37 -3.21 -3.72 7.48
N GLU A 38 -3.98 -2.66 7.43
CA GLU A 38 -4.84 -2.35 6.29
C GLU A 38 -4.13 -1.40 5.33
N HIS A 39 -4.58 -1.40 4.08
CA HIS A 39 -4.04 -0.49 3.08
C HIS A 39 -4.71 0.85 3.22
N LEU A 40 -3.91 1.92 3.11
CA LEU A 40 -4.40 3.27 3.33
C LEU A 40 -4.37 4.07 2.04
N SER A 41 -5.39 4.90 1.86
CA SER A 41 -5.39 5.95 0.84
C SER A 41 -4.63 7.17 1.37
N ALA A 42 -4.38 8.14 0.48
CA ALA A 42 -3.75 9.39 0.91
C ALA A 42 -4.60 10.11 1.96
N ASP A 43 -5.92 10.09 1.82
CA ASP A 43 -6.82 10.70 2.80
C ASP A 43 -6.75 10.00 4.15
N ASP A 44 -6.62 8.68 4.14
CA ASP A 44 -6.44 7.92 5.38
C ASP A 44 -5.14 8.33 6.08
N VAL A 45 -4.05 8.46 5.32
CA VAL A 45 -2.77 8.90 5.88
C VAL A 45 -2.91 10.29 6.49
N LEU A 46 -3.60 11.20 5.78
CA LEU A 46 -3.82 12.55 6.29
C LEU A 46 -4.56 12.53 7.63
N ARG A 47 -5.61 11.69 7.74
CA ARG A 47 -6.35 11.56 8.99
C ARG A 47 -5.48 11.01 10.12
N TRP A 48 -4.64 10.02 9.83
CA TRP A 48 -3.77 9.43 10.85
C TRP A 48 -2.68 10.37 11.32
N LEU A 49 -2.18 11.24 10.43
CA LEU A 49 -1.20 12.25 10.82
C LEU A 49 -1.83 13.30 11.72
N GLY A 50 -3.09 13.63 11.45
CA GLY A 50 -3.85 14.52 12.32
C GLY A 50 -3.37 15.97 12.29
N ALA A 51 -4.02 16.79 13.14
CA ALA A 51 -3.73 18.21 13.20
C ALA A 51 -2.35 18.51 13.77
N ASP A 52 -1.80 17.59 14.55
CA ASP A 52 -0.48 17.79 15.17
C ASP A 52 0.64 17.83 14.13
N HIS A 53 0.40 17.26 12.97
CA HIS A 53 1.33 17.27 11.85
C HIS A 53 0.86 18.22 10.76
N GLY A 54 0.08 19.21 11.13
CA GLY A 54 -0.81 20.00 10.30
C GLY A 54 -0.19 20.83 9.20
N LYS A 55 1.10 20.66 8.95
CA LYS A 55 1.74 21.29 7.80
C LYS A 55 1.77 20.36 6.60
N ALA A 56 1.39 19.10 6.78
CA ALA A 56 1.28 18.18 5.67
C ALA A 56 -0.09 18.37 5.04
N CYS A 57 -0.13 18.96 3.87
CA CYS A 57 -1.36 19.08 3.10
C CYS A 57 -1.50 17.85 2.20
N ARG A 58 -2.70 17.68 1.65
CA ARG A 58 -2.99 16.56 0.78
C ARG A 58 -2.00 16.45 -0.38
N ALA A 59 -1.64 17.56 -0.99
CA ALA A 59 -0.69 17.56 -2.11
C ALA A 59 0.67 17.03 -1.71
N THR A 60 1.16 17.41 -0.54
CA THR A 60 2.45 16.92 -0.03
C THR A 60 2.40 15.41 0.19
N ILE A 61 1.32 14.92 0.78
CA ILE A 61 1.16 13.48 1.02
C ILE A 61 1.14 12.71 -0.30
N TYR A 62 0.38 13.19 -1.29
CA TYR A 62 0.35 12.55 -2.60
C TYR A 62 1.73 12.52 -3.24
N ASN A 63 2.49 13.60 -3.16
CA ASN A 63 3.83 13.65 -3.75
C ASN A 63 4.77 12.67 -3.08
N VAL A 64 4.71 12.55 -1.75
CA VAL A 64 5.53 11.59 -1.00
C VAL A 64 5.13 10.16 -1.36
N LEU A 65 3.84 9.87 -1.43
CA LEU A 65 3.35 8.53 -1.78
C LEU A 65 3.76 8.14 -3.20
N LYS A 66 3.70 9.08 -4.15
CA LYS A 66 4.18 8.84 -5.51
C LYS A 66 5.67 8.48 -5.54
N LEU A 67 6.47 9.17 -4.73
CA LEU A 67 7.88 8.85 -4.61
C LEU A 67 8.08 7.45 -4.04
N PHE A 68 7.31 7.10 -3.02
CA PHE A 68 7.40 5.77 -2.40
C PHE A 68 7.07 4.66 -3.40
N VAL A 69 6.06 4.86 -4.24
CA VAL A 69 5.70 3.89 -5.28
C VAL A 69 6.82 3.82 -6.34
N LYS A 70 7.30 4.96 -6.78
CA LYS A 70 8.38 5.02 -7.79
C LYS A 70 9.63 4.29 -7.33
N GLN A 71 9.98 4.43 -6.06
CA GLN A 71 11.16 3.79 -5.48
C GLN A 71 10.88 2.38 -4.97
N LYS A 72 9.68 1.86 -5.21
CA LYS A 72 9.28 0.50 -4.86
C LYS A 72 9.30 0.21 -3.36
N LEU A 73 9.16 1.25 -2.56
CA LEU A 73 9.02 1.11 -1.12
C LEU A 73 7.65 0.53 -0.78
N VAL A 74 6.63 0.95 -1.52
CA VAL A 74 5.25 0.47 -1.38
C VAL A 74 4.68 0.20 -2.77
N GLY A 75 3.64 -0.64 -2.82
CA GLY A 75 2.84 -0.81 -4.02
C GLY A 75 1.63 0.09 -4.01
N GLU A 76 0.97 0.19 -5.16
CA GLU A 76 -0.25 0.97 -5.30
C GLU A 76 -1.33 0.10 -5.93
N VAL A 77 -2.54 0.15 -5.37
CA VAL A 77 -3.70 -0.56 -5.89
C VAL A 77 -4.80 0.47 -6.13
N GLU A 78 -5.36 0.48 -7.33
CA GLU A 78 -6.48 1.36 -7.64
C GLU A 78 -7.77 0.56 -7.71
N ILE A 79 -8.80 1.00 -6.96
CA ILE A 79 -10.10 0.35 -6.96
C ILE A 79 -11.16 1.44 -7.05
N GLU A 80 -11.92 1.43 -8.14
CA GLU A 80 -13.01 2.37 -8.37
C GLU A 80 -12.54 3.83 -8.27
N GLY A 81 -11.37 4.10 -8.83
CA GLY A 81 -10.78 5.44 -8.82
C GLY A 81 -10.08 5.83 -7.55
N LYS A 82 -10.07 4.98 -6.55
CA LYS A 82 -9.42 5.24 -5.27
C LYS A 82 -8.09 4.51 -5.23
N HIS A 83 -7.05 5.21 -4.81
CA HIS A 83 -5.68 4.68 -4.73
C HIS A 83 -5.35 4.29 -3.31
N PHE A 84 -4.91 3.05 -3.13
CA PHE A 84 -4.46 2.53 -1.84
C PHE A 84 -2.97 2.21 -1.94
N TYR A 85 -2.25 2.40 -0.84
CA TYR A 85 -0.81 2.19 -0.77
C TYR A 85 -0.52 1.03 0.15
N ASP A 86 0.30 0.10 -0.32
CA ASP A 86 0.50 -1.20 0.30
C ASP A 86 1.97 -1.42 0.61
N PRO A 87 2.35 -1.47 1.89
CA PRO A 87 3.74 -1.76 2.27
C PRO A 87 4.20 -3.15 1.85
N ASN A 88 3.27 -4.08 1.62
CA ASN A 88 3.61 -5.43 1.20
C ASN A 88 3.84 -5.45 -0.30
N THR A 89 5.08 -5.54 -0.73
CA THR A 89 5.45 -5.57 -2.14
C THR A 89 5.61 -6.99 -2.69
N SER A 90 5.37 -8.02 -1.86
CA SER A 90 5.37 -9.41 -2.32
C SER A 90 4.09 -9.73 -3.09
N ASP A 91 4.10 -10.84 -3.83
CA ASP A 91 2.91 -11.27 -4.56
C ASP A 91 1.82 -11.65 -3.57
N HIS A 92 0.65 -11.07 -3.76
CA HIS A 92 -0.51 -11.34 -2.92
C HIS A 92 -1.76 -10.86 -3.64
N HIS A 93 -2.91 -11.18 -3.05
CA HIS A 93 -4.22 -10.79 -3.56
C HIS A 93 -4.95 -9.98 -2.51
N HIS A 94 -6.15 -9.50 -2.84
CA HIS A 94 -6.86 -8.57 -1.97
C HIS A 94 -8.32 -8.92 -1.81
N PHE A 95 -8.85 -8.65 -0.60
CA PHE A 95 -10.28 -8.51 -0.36
C PHE A 95 -10.63 -7.04 -0.36
N TYR A 96 -11.69 -6.68 -1.01
CA TYR A 96 -12.23 -5.33 -0.96
C TYR A 96 -13.66 -5.38 -0.44
N ASP A 97 -13.90 -4.72 0.70
CA ASP A 97 -15.22 -4.67 1.30
C ASP A 97 -15.98 -3.49 0.70
N VAL A 98 -17.02 -3.78 -0.06
CA VAL A 98 -17.79 -2.74 -0.76
C VAL A 98 -18.63 -1.90 0.17
N VAL A 99 -18.84 -2.34 1.42
CA VAL A 99 -19.60 -1.59 2.41
C VAL A 99 -18.71 -0.61 3.16
N THR A 100 -17.56 -1.09 3.65
CA THR A 100 -16.66 -0.28 4.48
C THR A 100 -15.58 0.44 3.68
N GLY A 101 -15.29 -0.04 2.46
CA GLY A 101 -14.19 0.48 1.66
C GLY A 101 -12.83 0.01 2.11
N ARG A 102 -12.77 -0.99 2.99
CA ARG A 102 -11.49 -1.51 3.49
C ARG A 102 -10.89 -2.48 2.49
N LEU A 103 -9.58 -2.34 2.29
CA LEU A 103 -8.78 -3.22 1.45
C LEU A 103 -7.78 -3.96 2.34
N THR A 104 -7.82 -5.30 2.27
CA THR A 104 -6.90 -6.14 3.04
C THR A 104 -6.29 -7.19 2.12
N ASP A 105 -5.14 -7.76 2.53
CA ASP A 105 -4.47 -8.78 1.71
C ASP A 105 -4.77 -10.19 2.18
N PHE A 106 -4.59 -11.11 1.22
CA PHE A 106 -4.44 -12.52 1.56
C PHE A 106 -3.32 -13.11 0.69
N PRO A 107 -2.66 -14.20 1.18
CA PRO A 107 -1.52 -14.74 0.46
C PRO A 107 -1.87 -15.29 -0.91
N ALA A 108 -0.92 -15.16 -1.84
CA ALA A 108 -1.12 -15.63 -3.22
C ALA A 108 -1.44 -17.12 -3.29
N ASN A 109 -0.93 -17.92 -2.35
CA ASN A 109 -1.14 -19.36 -2.37
C ASN A 109 -2.54 -19.79 -1.93
N LYS A 110 -3.42 -18.85 -1.57
CA LYS A 110 -4.81 -19.17 -1.22
C LYS A 110 -5.73 -19.21 -2.44
N VAL A 111 -5.22 -18.83 -3.60
CA VAL A 111 -5.99 -18.89 -4.85
C VAL A 111 -5.16 -19.68 -5.87
N ALA A 112 -5.81 -20.65 -6.50
CA ALA A 112 -5.19 -21.40 -7.59
C ALA A 112 -5.83 -20.96 -8.90
N ILE A 113 -5.01 -20.44 -9.82
CA ILE A 113 -5.48 -20.07 -11.15
C ILE A 113 -5.09 -21.19 -12.10
N ALA A 114 -6.09 -21.97 -12.52
CA ALA A 114 -5.85 -23.15 -13.30
C ALA A 114 -5.52 -22.84 -14.77
N LYS A 115 -5.99 -21.71 -15.28
CA LYS A 115 -5.83 -21.38 -16.69
C LYS A 115 -5.87 -19.88 -16.90
N LEU A 116 -4.94 -19.42 -17.74
CA LEU A 116 -4.92 -18.02 -18.18
C LEU A 116 -5.17 -17.99 -19.68
N PRO A 117 -5.76 -16.90 -20.19
CA PRO A 117 -5.94 -16.76 -21.62
C PRO A 117 -4.60 -16.62 -22.33
N PRO A 118 -4.52 -17.00 -23.62
CA PRO A 118 -3.31 -16.74 -24.39
C PRO A 118 -3.04 -15.26 -24.49
N LEU A 119 -1.75 -14.90 -24.51
CA LEU A 119 -1.35 -13.51 -24.56
C LEU A 119 -1.31 -13.00 -25.99
N PRO A 120 -1.64 -11.72 -26.21
CA PRO A 120 -1.38 -11.09 -27.50
C PRO A 120 0.11 -11.13 -27.85
N LEU A 121 0.42 -11.10 -29.14
CA LEU A 121 1.79 -11.12 -29.60
C LEU A 121 2.55 -9.89 -29.06
N GLY A 122 3.76 -10.13 -28.56
CA GLY A 122 4.61 -9.04 -28.06
C GLY A 122 4.29 -8.59 -26.63
N VAL A 123 3.42 -9.34 -25.94
CA VAL A 123 2.97 -8.99 -24.58
C VAL A 123 3.44 -10.07 -23.61
N SER A 124 3.90 -9.67 -22.45
CA SER A 124 4.23 -10.59 -21.35
C SER A 124 3.44 -10.21 -20.11
N ILE A 125 3.20 -11.21 -19.26
CA ILE A 125 2.50 -10.97 -18.00
C ILE A 125 3.44 -10.30 -17.03
N GLU A 126 3.04 -9.15 -16.51
CA GLU A 126 3.77 -8.51 -15.43
C GLU A 126 3.38 -9.13 -14.10
N ARG A 127 2.07 -9.29 -13.87
CA ARG A 127 1.56 -9.84 -12.63
C ARG A 127 0.10 -10.23 -12.80
N VAL A 128 -0.34 -11.21 -12.04
CA VAL A 128 -1.74 -11.59 -11.97
C VAL A 128 -2.22 -11.30 -10.55
N GLU A 129 -3.30 -10.55 -10.44
CA GLU A 129 -3.88 -10.20 -9.14
C GLU A 129 -5.33 -10.61 -9.13
N VAL A 130 -5.78 -11.13 -7.98
CA VAL A 130 -7.18 -11.46 -7.75
C VAL A 130 -7.73 -10.50 -6.71
N LEU A 131 -8.84 -9.86 -7.04
CA LEU A 131 -9.57 -9.00 -6.14
C LEU A 131 -10.91 -9.66 -5.85
N ILE A 132 -11.15 -9.96 -4.58
CA ILE A 132 -12.41 -10.53 -4.16
C ILE A 132 -13.22 -9.42 -3.50
N ARG A 133 -14.35 -9.09 -4.10
CA ARG A 133 -15.25 -8.10 -3.52
C ARG A 133 -16.14 -8.81 -2.52
N VAL A 134 -16.09 -8.34 -1.29
CA VAL A 134 -16.91 -8.91 -0.21
C VAL A 134 -17.85 -7.82 0.29
N ARG A 135 -18.84 -8.25 1.03
CA ARG A 135 -19.81 -7.34 1.63
C ARG A 135 -19.96 -7.74 3.09
N SER A 136 -19.47 -6.87 3.98
CA SER A 136 -19.65 -7.15 5.40
C SER A 136 -21.13 -7.08 5.76
N ALA A 137 -21.54 -8.00 6.61
CA ALA A 137 -22.90 -8.04 7.12
C ALA A 137 -22.95 -7.31 8.45
N HIS A 138 -24.03 -6.55 8.67
CA HIS A 138 -24.30 -6.02 9.96
C HIS A 138 -25.46 -5.14 10.03
#